data_48c9f326da84a0f6627f0e06b720e236
#
_entry.id   48c9f326da84a0f6627f0e06b720e236
#
_cell.length_a   1.000
_cell.length_b   1.000
_cell.length_c   1.000
_cell.angle_alpha   90.00
_cell.angle_beta   90.00
_cell.angle_gamma   90.00
#
_symmetry.space_group_name_H-M   'P 1'
#
loop_
_entity.id
_entity.type
_entity.pdbx_description
1 polymer ?
#
loop_
_entity_poly.entity_id
_entity_poly.type
_entity_poly.pdbx_seq_one_letter_code
_entity_poly.pdbx_strand_id
1 'polypeptide(L)'
;MMRVKNNKGRRGRRFIAPLAIGIFVSATVGLGATNTEQAPVLVRVLMETELGEIEIELNTMNAPVTTANFLRYLDAGYYTGGRFHRSVRLDNQVRDDVLIEVIQAGTNPEFGREGFPAIALERTRDTGLKHVDGTLSMARGGPDTARASFFICIGDQPSLDFGGDRNADGQGFAAFGRVVRGMEVV
;
A
#
# COMPACT_ATOMS: atom_id res chain seq x y z
N MET A 1 17.11 -5.24 -9.50
CA MET A 1 17.18 -3.98 -8.74
C MET A 1 15.82 -3.28 -8.88
N MET A 2 15.23 -2.82 -7.80
CA MET A 2 13.89 -2.23 -7.82
C MET A 2 13.97 -0.70 -7.74
N ARG A 3 13.15 0.00 -8.54
CA ARG A 3 12.94 1.45 -8.43
C ARG A 3 11.45 1.72 -8.27
N VAL A 4 11.07 2.51 -7.28
CA VAL A 4 9.67 2.79 -6.98
C VAL A 4 9.39 4.26 -7.14
N LYS A 5 8.35 4.61 -7.89
CA LYS A 5 7.96 6.00 -8.20
C LYS A 5 6.50 6.23 -7.85
N ASN A 6 6.21 7.40 -7.28
CA ASN A 6 4.84 7.86 -7.04
C ASN A 6 4.31 8.54 -8.30
N ASN A 7 3.24 8.01 -8.87
CA ASN A 7 2.59 8.57 -10.05
C ASN A 7 1.50 9.58 -9.62
N LYS A 8 1.93 10.75 -9.11
CA LYS A 8 1.00 11.85 -8.85
C LYS A 8 0.49 12.38 -10.19
N GLY A 9 -0.77 12.10 -10.52
CA GLY A 9 -1.42 12.55 -11.75
C GLY A 9 -1.15 14.02 -12.03
N ARG A 10 -0.61 14.33 -13.21
CA ARG A 10 -0.40 15.70 -13.72
C ARG A 10 -1.77 16.37 -13.90
N ARG A 11 -2.21 17.17 -12.93
CA ARG A 11 -3.29 18.14 -13.15
C ARG A 11 -2.72 19.32 -13.94
N GLY A 12 -3.06 19.38 -15.21
CA GLY A 12 -2.80 20.55 -16.05
C GLY A 12 -3.53 21.77 -15.50
N ARG A 13 -2.78 22.78 -15.03
CA ARG A 13 -3.32 24.10 -14.69
C ARG A 13 -3.64 24.83 -15.99
N ARG A 14 -4.92 24.96 -16.32
CA ARG A 14 -5.39 25.98 -17.26
C ARG A 14 -5.67 27.26 -16.47
N PHE A 15 -4.87 28.29 -16.71
CA PHE A 15 -5.16 29.65 -16.28
C PHE A 15 -6.23 30.24 -17.22
N ILE A 16 -7.36 30.67 -16.67
CA ILE A 16 -8.32 31.53 -17.33
C ILE A 16 -8.41 32.83 -16.49
N ALA A 17 -8.09 33.95 -17.12
CA ALA A 17 -8.15 35.28 -16.51
C ALA A 17 -9.62 35.73 -16.32
N PRO A 18 -9.93 36.53 -15.30
CA PRO A 18 -11.30 36.96 -15.04
C PRO A 18 -11.63 38.21 -15.85
N LEU A 19 -12.78 38.20 -16.54
CA LEU A 19 -13.45 39.42 -17.03
C LEU A 19 -14.49 39.82 -15.99
N ALA A 20 -14.37 41.01 -15.44
CA ALA A 20 -15.30 41.60 -14.47
C ALA A 20 -16.47 42.21 -15.16
N ILE A 21 -17.70 41.81 -14.83
CA ILE A 21 -18.93 42.62 -15.02
C ILE A 21 -19.75 42.46 -13.75
N GLY A 22 -19.99 43.60 -13.07
CA GLY A 22 -20.81 43.64 -11.88
C GLY A 22 -22.30 43.72 -12.23
N ILE A 23 -23.11 42.94 -11.52
CA ILE A 23 -24.54 43.20 -11.31
C ILE A 23 -24.87 42.79 -9.86
N PHE A 24 -25.35 43.76 -9.06
CA PHE A 24 -25.89 43.52 -7.71
C PHE A 24 -27.27 42.89 -7.83
N VAL A 25 -27.46 41.69 -7.34
CA VAL A 25 -28.76 41.14 -7.00
C VAL A 25 -28.66 40.52 -5.62
N SER A 26 -29.38 41.11 -4.66
CA SER A 26 -29.54 40.54 -3.32
C SER A 26 -30.46 39.32 -3.40
N ALA A 27 -29.92 38.15 -3.21
CA ALA A 27 -30.68 36.93 -2.95
C ALA A 27 -30.15 36.27 -1.66
N THR A 28 -31.02 36.16 -0.67
CA THR A 28 -30.82 35.33 0.53
C THR A 28 -30.71 33.89 0.12
N VAL A 29 -29.49 33.37 0.13
CA VAL A 29 -29.25 31.95 -0.12
C VAL A 29 -29.04 31.27 1.22
N GLY A 30 -29.94 30.34 1.55
CA GLY A 30 -29.77 29.40 2.67
C GLY A 30 -28.47 28.62 2.47
N LEU A 31 -27.61 28.60 3.48
CA LEU A 31 -26.42 27.74 3.54
C LEU A 31 -26.88 26.29 3.64
N GLY A 32 -27.10 25.64 2.53
CA GLY A 32 -27.02 24.20 2.43
C GLY A 32 -25.54 23.82 2.38
N ALA A 33 -25.01 23.28 3.45
CA ALA A 33 -23.68 22.65 3.44
C ALA A 33 -23.75 21.46 2.49
N THR A 34 -23.33 21.65 1.24
CA THR A 34 -23.04 20.52 0.35
C THR A 34 -21.80 19.82 0.89
N ASN A 35 -22.01 18.72 1.60
CA ASN A 35 -20.95 17.75 1.88
C ASN A 35 -20.46 17.25 0.51
N THR A 36 -19.42 17.86 -0.01
CA THR A 36 -18.69 17.32 -1.16
C THR A 36 -17.97 16.09 -0.65
N GLU A 37 -18.60 14.93 -0.79
CA GLU A 37 -17.96 13.62 -0.60
C GLU A 37 -16.76 13.57 -1.54
N GLN A 38 -15.60 13.80 -0.97
CA GLN A 38 -14.34 13.82 -1.71
C GLN A 38 -14.07 12.39 -2.14
N ALA A 39 -14.17 12.12 -3.44
CA ALA A 39 -13.84 10.82 -4.00
C ALA A 39 -12.46 10.37 -3.49
N PRO A 40 -12.29 9.10 -3.10
CA PRO A 40 -11.04 8.59 -2.55
C PRO A 40 -9.90 8.88 -3.51
N VAL A 41 -8.86 9.52 -3.02
CA VAL A 41 -7.64 9.75 -3.81
C VAL A 41 -6.91 8.42 -3.90
N LEU A 42 -7.07 7.73 -5.03
CA LEU A 42 -6.32 6.52 -5.33
C LEU A 42 -4.85 6.88 -5.54
N VAL A 43 -3.98 6.38 -4.69
CA VAL A 43 -2.54 6.55 -4.83
C VAL A 43 -1.98 5.34 -5.56
N ARG A 44 -1.41 5.57 -6.74
CA ARG A 44 -0.75 4.54 -7.52
C ARG A 44 0.75 4.70 -7.48
N VAL A 45 1.44 3.59 -7.38
CA VAL A 45 2.89 3.50 -7.31
C VAL A 45 3.37 2.51 -8.36
N LEU A 46 4.40 2.89 -9.12
CA LEU A 46 5.05 2.03 -10.10
C LEU A 46 6.35 1.47 -9.51
N MET A 47 6.48 0.16 -9.49
CA MET A 47 7.71 -0.56 -9.20
C MET A 47 8.34 -1.03 -10.51
N GLU A 48 9.47 -0.42 -10.88
CA GLU A 48 10.29 -0.85 -12.02
C GLU A 48 11.25 -1.94 -11.52
N THR A 49 11.20 -3.13 -12.08
CA THR A 49 12.07 -4.26 -11.76
C THR A 49 12.86 -4.70 -12.99
N GLU A 50 13.85 -5.58 -12.81
CA GLU A 50 14.61 -6.18 -13.92
C GLU A 50 13.75 -7.10 -14.80
N LEU A 51 12.64 -7.61 -14.27
CA LEU A 51 11.72 -8.51 -14.97
C LEU A 51 10.52 -7.78 -15.60
N GLY A 52 10.29 -6.52 -15.23
CA GLY A 52 9.15 -5.75 -15.72
C GLY A 52 8.63 -4.75 -14.70
N GLU A 53 7.49 -4.15 -15.03
CA GLU A 53 6.82 -3.15 -14.20
C GLU A 53 5.66 -3.79 -13.42
N ILE A 54 5.54 -3.42 -12.15
CA ILE A 54 4.42 -3.78 -11.29
C ILE A 54 3.75 -2.47 -10.84
N GLU A 55 2.50 -2.25 -11.23
CA GLU A 55 1.73 -1.10 -10.77
C GLU A 55 0.84 -1.52 -9.61
N ILE A 56 0.94 -0.79 -8.50
CA ILE A 56 0.17 -1.02 -7.28
C ILE A 56 -0.75 0.15 -6.96
N GLU A 57 -1.90 -0.15 -6.40
CA GLU A 57 -2.87 0.80 -5.89
C GLU A 57 -2.95 0.68 -4.37
N LEU A 58 -2.73 1.79 -3.66
CA LEU A 58 -2.73 1.84 -2.21
C LEU A 58 -4.11 2.23 -1.68
N ASN A 59 -4.56 1.54 -0.62
CA ASN A 59 -5.82 1.83 0.04
C ASN A 59 -5.61 2.78 1.22
N THR A 60 -5.54 4.08 0.91
CA THR A 60 -5.30 5.14 1.90
C THR A 60 -6.46 5.38 2.85
N MET A 61 -7.66 4.95 2.50
CA MET A 61 -8.85 5.12 3.35
C MET A 61 -8.91 4.08 4.47
N ASN A 62 -8.73 2.80 4.12
CA ASN A 62 -8.93 1.71 5.05
C ASN A 62 -7.65 1.32 5.80
N ALA A 63 -6.47 1.59 5.22
CA ALA A 63 -5.17 1.35 5.84
C ALA A 63 -4.28 2.61 5.83
N PRO A 64 -4.74 3.72 6.46
CA PRO A 64 -4.05 5.02 6.39
C PRO A 64 -2.65 5.02 7.04
N VAL A 65 -2.47 4.31 8.17
CA VAL A 65 -1.18 4.26 8.87
C VAL A 65 -0.16 3.47 8.04
N THR A 66 -0.55 2.34 7.51
CA THR A 66 0.30 1.45 6.71
C THR A 66 0.68 2.10 5.39
N THR A 67 -0.28 2.71 4.69
CA THR A 67 -0.01 3.40 3.42
C THR A 67 0.86 4.63 3.62
N ALA A 68 0.64 5.43 4.66
CA ALA A 68 1.48 6.58 4.97
C ALA A 68 2.92 6.15 5.30
N ASN A 69 3.10 5.05 6.03
CA ASN A 69 4.42 4.49 6.31
C ASN A 69 5.12 4.03 5.03
N PHE A 70 4.45 3.28 4.17
CA PHE A 70 5.01 2.82 2.90
C PHE A 70 5.44 4.02 2.03
N LEU A 71 4.58 5.03 1.88
CA LEU A 71 4.89 6.24 1.11
C LEU A 71 6.05 7.03 1.70
N ARG A 72 6.18 7.09 3.02
CA ARG A 72 7.31 7.74 3.69
C ARG A 72 8.64 7.06 3.34
N TYR A 73 8.71 5.73 3.32
CA TYR A 73 9.89 4.99 2.88
C TYR A 73 10.17 5.19 1.39
N LEU A 74 9.12 5.28 0.57
CA LEU A 74 9.22 5.55 -0.86
C LEU A 74 9.79 6.95 -1.12
N ASP A 75 9.21 7.99 -0.50
CA ASP A 75 9.59 9.39 -0.69
C ASP A 75 11.03 9.65 -0.18
N ALA A 76 11.46 8.94 0.86
CA ALA A 76 12.82 8.97 1.37
C ALA A 76 13.83 8.13 0.55
N GLY A 77 13.38 7.45 -0.51
CA GLY A 77 14.24 6.73 -1.44
C GLY A 77 14.71 5.35 -0.97
N TYR A 78 14.23 4.85 0.16
CA TYR A 78 14.66 3.56 0.73
C TYR A 78 14.41 2.36 -0.18
N TYR A 79 13.39 2.40 -1.05
CA TYR A 79 13.08 1.32 -1.98
C TYR A 79 13.88 1.39 -3.30
N THR A 80 14.60 2.48 -3.57
CA THR A 80 15.51 2.56 -4.73
C THR A 80 16.69 1.63 -4.50
N GLY A 81 16.87 0.62 -5.34
CA GLY A 81 17.83 -0.47 -5.13
C GLY A 81 17.36 -1.55 -4.17
N GLY A 82 16.10 -1.48 -3.73
CA GLY A 82 15.45 -2.52 -2.96
C GLY A 82 15.38 -3.85 -3.71
N ARG A 83 15.03 -4.92 -3.01
CA ARG A 83 15.02 -6.28 -3.57
C ARG A 83 13.80 -7.06 -3.14
N PHE A 84 13.28 -7.90 -4.03
CA PHE A 84 12.54 -9.09 -3.64
C PHE A 84 13.56 -10.11 -3.14
N HIS A 85 13.61 -10.31 -1.83
CA HIS A 85 14.65 -11.08 -1.17
C HIS A 85 14.18 -12.45 -0.66
N ARG A 86 12.88 -12.72 -0.75
CA ARG A 86 12.29 -13.99 -0.31
C ARG A 86 11.05 -14.32 -1.15
N SER A 87 11.06 -15.52 -1.71
CA SER A 87 9.88 -16.16 -2.30
C SER A 87 9.44 -17.30 -1.39
N VAL A 88 8.21 -17.25 -0.90
CA VAL A 88 7.60 -18.31 -0.08
C VAL A 88 6.64 -19.07 -0.98
N ARG A 89 6.88 -20.35 -1.15
CA ARG A 89 6.09 -21.28 -1.96
C ARG A 89 5.66 -22.48 -1.13
N LEU A 90 4.73 -23.25 -1.64
CA LEU A 90 4.22 -24.42 -0.94
C LEU A 90 5.29 -25.45 -0.57
N ASP A 91 6.40 -25.49 -1.31
CA ASP A 91 7.47 -26.49 -1.20
C ASP A 91 8.72 -26.00 -0.45
N ASN A 92 8.78 -24.75 0.03
CA ASN A 92 10.01 -24.18 0.61
C ASN A 92 9.82 -23.51 2.00
N GLN A 93 8.74 -23.87 2.70
CA GLN A 93 8.43 -23.30 4.02
C GLN A 93 8.85 -24.24 5.13
N VAL A 94 9.25 -23.66 6.28
CA VAL A 94 9.53 -24.41 7.50
C VAL A 94 8.25 -24.94 8.15
N ARG A 95 7.17 -24.12 8.10
CA ARG A 95 5.83 -24.55 8.53
C ARG A 95 5.16 -25.33 7.40
N ASP A 96 4.66 -26.49 7.71
CA ASP A 96 3.96 -27.41 6.80
C ASP A 96 2.45 -27.54 7.09
N ASP A 97 2.00 -26.99 8.23
CA ASP A 97 0.62 -27.01 8.68
C ASP A 97 -0.24 -25.85 8.11
N VAL A 98 0.36 -24.70 7.88
CA VAL A 98 -0.30 -23.50 7.29
C VAL A 98 0.56 -22.92 6.20
N LEU A 99 0.31 -23.35 4.97
CA LEU A 99 1.06 -22.92 3.79
C LEU A 99 0.56 -21.59 3.25
N ILE A 100 1.48 -20.78 2.72
CA ILE A 100 1.18 -19.51 2.03
C ILE A 100 2.05 -19.39 0.78
N GLU A 101 1.62 -18.55 -0.16
CA GLU A 101 2.44 -18.17 -1.31
C GLU A 101 2.54 -16.65 -1.40
N VAL A 102 3.76 -16.14 -1.22
CA VAL A 102 4.04 -14.70 -1.26
C VAL A 102 5.45 -14.44 -1.77
N ILE A 103 5.64 -13.29 -2.41
CA ILE A 103 6.97 -12.73 -2.62
C ILE A 103 7.17 -11.54 -1.68
N GLN A 104 8.31 -11.51 -0.98
CA GLN A 104 8.62 -10.48 0.01
C GLN A 104 9.75 -9.58 -0.48
N ALA A 105 9.50 -8.28 -0.39
CA ALA A 105 10.44 -7.22 -0.74
C ALA A 105 10.80 -6.35 0.47
N GLY A 106 11.87 -5.59 0.30
CA GLY A 106 12.32 -4.63 1.31
C GLY A 106 13.15 -3.52 0.70
N THR A 107 13.70 -2.71 1.58
CA THR A 107 14.56 -1.56 1.25
C THR A 107 15.86 -2.01 0.60
N ASN A 108 16.59 -1.04 0.02
CA ASN A 108 17.96 -1.26 -0.43
C ASN A 108 18.82 -1.73 0.76
N PRO A 109 19.53 -2.87 0.63
CA PRO A 109 20.38 -3.41 1.69
C PRO A 109 21.47 -2.46 2.19
N GLU A 110 21.85 -1.46 1.39
CA GLU A 110 22.84 -0.45 1.78
C GLU A 110 22.39 0.39 2.97
N PHE A 111 21.08 0.55 3.18
CA PHE A 111 20.54 1.23 4.38
C PHE A 111 20.60 0.34 5.64
N GLY A 112 20.94 -0.94 5.52
CA GLY A 112 21.01 -1.86 6.63
C GLY A 112 19.69 -1.95 7.42
N ARG A 113 19.74 -1.63 8.72
CA ARG A 113 18.57 -1.59 9.61
C ARG A 113 18.03 -0.18 9.83
N GLU A 114 18.57 0.81 9.15
CA GLU A 114 18.09 2.17 9.21
C GLU A 114 16.66 2.28 8.69
N GLY A 115 15.95 3.29 9.15
CA GLY A 115 14.58 3.55 8.72
C GLY A 115 13.74 4.19 9.82
N PHE A 116 12.45 4.24 9.58
CA PHE A 116 11.51 4.87 10.48
C PHE A 116 11.06 3.91 11.59
N PRO A 117 10.50 4.44 12.71
CA PRO A 117 9.89 3.63 13.76
C PRO A 117 8.84 2.64 13.23
N ALA A 118 8.64 1.57 13.97
CA ALA A 118 7.57 0.61 13.68
C ALA A 118 6.18 1.27 13.82
N ILE A 119 5.21 0.72 13.12
CA ILE A 119 3.84 1.22 13.08
C ILE A 119 2.87 0.25 13.74
N ALA A 120 1.73 0.79 14.18
CA ALA A 120 0.60 0.00 14.67
C ALA A 120 0.06 -0.92 13.57
N LEU A 121 -0.38 -2.10 13.97
CA LEU A 121 -0.97 -3.10 13.07
C LEU A 121 -2.42 -2.74 12.73
N GLU A 122 -2.68 -2.40 11.48
CA GLU A 122 -4.03 -2.25 10.93
C GLU A 122 -4.56 -3.63 10.52
N ARG A 123 -5.36 -4.25 11.38
CA ARG A 123 -5.87 -5.62 11.21
C ARG A 123 -6.93 -5.69 10.12
N THR A 124 -6.97 -6.78 9.38
CA THR A 124 -7.96 -6.99 8.30
C THR A 124 -9.41 -6.97 8.81
N ARG A 125 -9.67 -7.32 10.07
CA ARG A 125 -11.01 -7.20 10.68
C ARG A 125 -11.48 -5.75 10.81
N ASP A 126 -10.52 -4.82 11.03
CA ASP A 126 -10.81 -3.40 11.29
C ASP A 126 -10.84 -2.61 9.98
N THR A 127 -10.00 -2.99 9.02
CA THR A 127 -9.87 -2.35 7.70
C THR A 127 -10.86 -2.89 6.66
N GLY A 128 -11.35 -4.12 6.84
CA GLY A 128 -12.15 -4.84 5.84
C GLY A 128 -11.35 -5.37 4.65
N LEU A 129 -10.05 -5.08 4.58
CA LEU A 129 -9.17 -5.59 3.52
C LEU A 129 -8.85 -7.06 3.76
N LYS A 130 -8.60 -7.81 2.67
CA LYS A 130 -8.32 -9.24 2.71
C LYS A 130 -7.05 -9.57 1.94
N HIS A 131 -6.41 -10.69 2.32
CA HIS A 131 -5.27 -11.23 1.61
C HIS A 131 -5.75 -12.13 0.46
N VAL A 132 -6.21 -11.49 -0.61
CA VAL A 132 -6.53 -12.14 -1.89
C VAL A 132 -5.36 -12.02 -2.87
N ASP A 133 -5.46 -12.65 -4.04
CA ASP A 133 -4.42 -12.57 -5.07
C ASP A 133 -4.02 -11.12 -5.38
N GLY A 134 -2.70 -10.86 -5.45
CA GLY A 134 -2.13 -9.54 -5.69
C GLY A 134 -2.18 -8.57 -4.50
N THR A 135 -2.69 -8.95 -3.32
CA THR A 135 -2.71 -8.07 -2.15
C THR A 135 -1.31 -7.72 -1.67
N LEU A 136 -1.06 -6.42 -1.44
CA LEU A 136 0.13 -5.94 -0.74
C LEU A 136 -0.13 -5.92 0.77
N SER A 137 0.82 -6.43 1.55
CA SER A 137 0.74 -6.48 3.00
C SER A 137 2.10 -6.24 3.66
N MET A 138 2.10 -5.63 4.86
CA MET A 138 3.34 -5.37 5.59
C MET A 138 3.83 -6.60 6.32
N ALA A 139 5.11 -6.93 6.09
CA ALA A 139 5.79 -7.96 6.87
C ALA A 139 6.08 -7.47 8.30
N ARG A 140 5.94 -8.36 9.27
CA ARG A 140 6.16 -8.10 10.69
C ARG A 140 6.74 -9.32 11.42
N GLY A 141 7.35 -9.08 12.56
CA GLY A 141 7.64 -10.11 13.54
C GLY A 141 6.43 -10.36 14.44
N GLY A 142 6.24 -9.52 15.48
CA GLY A 142 5.03 -9.48 16.30
C GLY A 142 4.08 -8.36 15.90
N PRO A 143 2.93 -8.19 16.61
CA PRO A 143 2.09 -7.01 16.47
C PRO A 143 2.89 -5.72 16.66
N ASP A 144 2.52 -4.66 15.94
CA ASP A 144 3.11 -3.31 16.02
C ASP A 144 4.64 -3.24 15.79
N THR A 145 5.19 -4.21 15.01
CA THR A 145 6.62 -4.24 14.68
C THR A 145 6.93 -4.02 13.20
N ALA A 146 5.90 -3.81 12.37
CA ALA A 146 6.08 -3.57 10.94
C ALA A 146 6.84 -2.26 10.68
N ARG A 147 7.75 -2.29 9.69
CA ARG A 147 8.53 -1.12 9.28
C ARG A 147 8.46 -0.91 7.77
N ALA A 148 9.41 -1.45 7.01
CA ALA A 148 9.58 -1.21 5.58
C ALA A 148 9.32 -2.43 4.70
N SER A 149 9.54 -3.64 5.21
CA SER A 149 9.37 -4.85 4.42
C SER A 149 7.89 -5.14 4.17
N PHE A 150 7.58 -5.49 2.94
CA PHE A 150 6.23 -5.85 2.51
C PHE A 150 6.26 -7.12 1.67
N PHE A 151 5.10 -7.69 1.42
CA PHE A 151 4.96 -8.83 0.51
C PHE A 151 3.73 -8.66 -0.39
N ILE A 152 3.73 -9.41 -1.48
CA ILE A 152 2.60 -9.54 -2.41
C ILE A 152 2.11 -10.98 -2.33
N CYS A 153 0.80 -11.16 -2.16
CA CYS A 153 0.16 -12.47 -2.16
C CYS A 153 0.10 -13.05 -3.57
N ILE A 154 0.36 -14.34 -3.70
CA ILE A 154 0.13 -15.14 -4.90
C ILE A 154 -1.03 -16.07 -4.58
N GLY A 155 -2.16 -15.88 -5.28
CA GLY A 155 -3.42 -16.50 -4.90
C GLY A 155 -3.98 -15.96 -3.57
N ASP A 156 -5.12 -16.51 -3.16
CA ASP A 156 -5.81 -16.12 -1.92
C ASP A 156 -5.11 -16.72 -0.71
N GLN A 157 -4.80 -15.89 0.29
CA GLN A 157 -4.04 -16.26 1.49
C GLN A 157 -4.81 -15.94 2.79
N PRO A 158 -5.99 -16.56 3.03
CA PRO A 158 -6.83 -16.21 4.17
C PRO A 158 -6.19 -16.46 5.54
N SER A 159 -5.19 -17.35 5.62
CA SER A 159 -4.41 -17.59 6.84
C SER A 159 -3.57 -16.39 7.30
N LEU A 160 -3.41 -15.38 6.45
CA LEU A 160 -2.74 -14.11 6.76
C LEU A 160 -3.68 -13.04 7.32
N ASP A 161 -5.01 -13.25 7.24
CA ASP A 161 -6.01 -12.35 7.82
C ASP A 161 -6.03 -12.43 9.35
N PHE A 162 -6.68 -11.46 9.99
CA PHE A 162 -6.98 -11.54 11.41
C PHE A 162 -7.79 -12.80 11.73
N GLY A 163 -7.38 -13.53 12.75
CA GLY A 163 -7.93 -14.83 13.11
C GLY A 163 -7.38 -16.00 12.31
N GLY A 164 -6.50 -15.73 11.33
CA GLY A 164 -5.82 -16.79 10.58
C GLY A 164 -4.62 -17.36 11.32
N ASP A 165 -4.27 -18.60 10.98
CA ASP A 165 -3.31 -19.42 11.74
C ASP A 165 -1.85 -19.25 11.32
N ARG A 166 -1.56 -18.37 10.32
CA ARG A 166 -0.17 -18.21 9.87
C ARG A 166 0.74 -17.67 10.97
N ASN A 167 0.26 -16.78 11.81
CA ASN A 167 0.96 -16.34 13.02
C ASN A 167 0.26 -16.87 14.27
N ALA A 168 1.03 -17.41 15.20
CA ALA A 168 0.50 -17.94 16.46
C ALA A 168 -0.24 -16.92 17.33
N ASP A 169 -0.02 -15.62 17.07
CA ASP A 169 -0.72 -14.53 17.74
C ASP A 169 -2.15 -14.27 17.19
N GLY A 170 -2.53 -14.89 16.06
CA GLY A 170 -3.83 -14.73 15.41
C GLY A 170 -4.15 -13.31 14.92
N GLN A 171 -3.19 -12.38 15.01
CA GLN A 171 -3.43 -10.96 14.69
C GLN A 171 -3.39 -10.66 13.19
N GLY A 172 -2.91 -11.61 12.36
CA GLY A 172 -2.78 -11.45 10.92
C GLY A 172 -1.74 -10.39 10.52
N PHE A 173 -1.83 -9.92 9.31
CA PHE A 173 -0.96 -8.88 8.72
C PHE A 173 -1.79 -7.68 8.25
N ALA A 174 -1.13 -6.55 8.01
CA ALA A 174 -1.76 -5.33 7.53
C ALA A 174 -1.79 -5.30 6.00
N ALA A 175 -2.89 -5.74 5.40
CA ALA A 175 -3.18 -5.52 3.99
C ALA A 175 -3.41 -4.02 3.74
N PHE A 176 -2.76 -3.45 2.70
CA PHE A 176 -2.84 -2.00 2.48
C PHE A 176 -2.90 -1.57 1.01
N GLY A 177 -2.90 -2.50 0.08
CA GLY A 177 -2.96 -2.23 -1.36
C GLY A 177 -3.06 -3.49 -2.18
N ARG A 178 -3.04 -3.31 -3.49
CA ARG A 178 -3.10 -4.44 -4.44
C ARG A 178 -2.31 -4.14 -5.70
N VAL A 179 -1.84 -5.17 -6.36
CA VAL A 179 -1.33 -5.10 -7.74
C VAL A 179 -2.51 -4.86 -8.67
N VAL A 180 -2.40 -3.86 -9.56
CA VAL A 180 -3.40 -3.55 -10.58
C VAL A 180 -2.90 -3.84 -11.99
N ARG A 181 -1.57 -4.00 -12.18
CA ARG A 181 -0.93 -4.41 -13.42
C ARG A 181 0.43 -5.04 -13.09
N GLY A 182 0.82 -6.06 -13.83
CA GLY A 182 2.13 -6.71 -13.70
C GLY A 182 2.15 -7.90 -12.73
N MET A 183 1.00 -8.59 -12.48
CA MET A 183 1.01 -9.83 -11.69
C MET A 183 1.84 -10.94 -12.36
N GLU A 184 1.99 -10.92 -13.68
CA GLU A 184 2.86 -11.84 -14.43
C GLU A 184 4.36 -11.62 -14.16
N VAL A 185 4.72 -10.50 -13.53
CA VAL A 185 6.10 -10.19 -13.09
C VAL A 185 6.32 -10.68 -11.65
N VAL A 186 5.22 -10.83 -10.88
CA VAL A 186 5.23 -11.31 -9.49
C VAL A 186 5.43 -12.81 -9.44
#